data_1bd7e146f3974d8fe73785e932a67edb
#
_entry.id   1bd7e146f3974d8fe73785e932a67edb
#
_cell.length_a   1.000
_cell.length_b   1.000
_cell.length_c   1.000
_cell.angle_alpha   90.00
_cell.angle_beta   90.00
_cell.angle_gamma   90.00
#
_symmetry.space_group_name_H-M   'P 1'
#
loop_
_entity.id
_entity.type
_entity.pdbx_description
1 polymer ?
#
loop_
_entity_poly.entity_id
_entity_poly.type
_entity_poly.pdbx_seq_one_letter_code
_entity_poly.pdbx_strand_id
1 'polypeptide(L)'
;MIIEIDNSIVEYLEKNKNKINYTNKVVVAINSIIKSFAIKKHIMFANIEILEFLSENQLIEKFNKNVVLWLIQRYSSVGMFVNSVDKRVVAYKSKLRSDIYYLNDRYYVPIEKFISINCTQLLTENDKDAEFFVDIATEVNNKVFKFTNISIEYDGRSYSGGNIETVASEVVRKFNISLCIADSDKDYKGDDKGSTLIKAIEVVKKYEKNNVISLLPLKVREKENLLPPMLYIRILNHSKKFLDLLNKKLENEELLRFIDIKDGFKAKKFNSVNEKWHKLYDDFLIECDAQGILNCSLNELSTKDEDYIFLNGISDKATNKVDTYLFREGVNNRLKQMKEIDSIPSEALKAEEENLELSRNIFECLPDYLKRDWIEIGKTIIQWCCRISDEEMSVFS
;
A
#
# COMPACT_ATOMS: atom_id res chain seq x y z
N MET A 1 -8.46 -8.52 0.95
CA MET A 1 -8.10 -9.32 2.16
C MET A 1 -8.79 -10.66 2.13
N ILE A 2 -8.11 -11.73 2.56
CA ILE A 2 -8.74 -13.05 2.71
C ILE A 2 -9.49 -13.11 4.04
N ILE A 3 -10.74 -13.54 4.02
CA ILE A 3 -11.59 -13.81 5.20
C ILE A 3 -11.87 -15.32 5.23
N GLU A 4 -11.26 -15.99 6.19
CA GLU A 4 -11.41 -17.43 6.40
C GLU A 4 -12.53 -17.69 7.43
N ILE A 5 -13.46 -18.61 7.13
CA ILE A 5 -14.52 -19.02 8.04
C ILE A 5 -14.03 -20.21 8.86
N ASP A 6 -14.02 -20.05 10.18
CA ASP A 6 -13.58 -21.08 11.14
C ASP A 6 -14.70 -22.10 11.44
N ASN A 7 -14.29 -23.34 11.73
CA ASN A 7 -15.22 -24.45 12.04
C ASN A 7 -16.13 -24.16 13.25
N SER A 8 -15.69 -23.34 14.19
CA SER A 8 -16.51 -22.95 15.36
C SER A 8 -17.85 -22.31 15.00
N ILE A 9 -17.94 -21.75 13.76
CA ILE A 9 -19.18 -21.18 13.23
C ILE A 9 -20.15 -22.27 12.83
N VAL A 10 -19.68 -23.34 12.17
CA VAL A 10 -20.50 -24.52 11.83
C VAL A 10 -21.02 -25.18 13.07
N GLU A 11 -20.14 -25.45 14.06
CA GLU A 11 -20.52 -26.01 15.34
C GLU A 11 -21.61 -25.20 16.07
N TYR A 12 -21.50 -23.86 15.99
CA TYR A 12 -22.52 -22.96 16.56
C TYR A 12 -23.86 -23.09 15.84
N LEU A 13 -23.86 -23.13 14.50
CA LEU A 13 -25.07 -23.22 13.67
C LEU A 13 -25.79 -24.56 13.91
N GLU A 14 -25.05 -25.67 13.92
CA GLU A 14 -25.60 -27.03 14.20
C GLU A 14 -26.20 -27.11 15.58
N LYS A 15 -25.48 -26.72 16.61
CA LYS A 15 -25.93 -26.75 18.00
C LYS A 15 -27.17 -25.91 18.27
N ASN A 16 -27.40 -24.88 17.49
CA ASN A 16 -28.52 -23.96 17.68
C ASN A 16 -29.55 -24.04 16.53
N LYS A 17 -29.51 -25.06 15.67
CA LYS A 17 -30.35 -25.23 14.46
C LYS A 17 -31.81 -24.89 14.68
N ASN A 18 -32.39 -25.31 15.83
CA ASN A 18 -33.81 -25.10 16.13
C ASN A 18 -34.11 -23.77 16.86
N LYS A 19 -33.08 -22.96 17.15
CA LYS A 19 -33.21 -21.73 17.96
C LYS A 19 -32.83 -20.45 17.21
N ILE A 20 -32.26 -20.59 16.03
CA ILE A 20 -31.75 -19.45 15.21
C ILE A 20 -32.57 -19.30 13.94
N ASN A 21 -32.67 -18.08 13.47
CA ASN A 21 -33.34 -17.70 12.23
C ASN A 21 -32.49 -16.71 11.43
N TYR A 22 -33.01 -16.20 10.34
CA TYR A 22 -32.33 -15.24 9.45
C TYR A 22 -31.90 -13.95 10.11
N THR A 23 -32.49 -13.55 11.23
CA THR A 23 -32.12 -12.32 11.96
C THR A 23 -30.99 -12.55 12.97
N ASN A 24 -30.54 -13.79 13.15
CA ASN A 24 -29.42 -14.11 14.03
C ASN A 24 -28.13 -13.44 13.50
N LYS A 25 -27.42 -12.73 14.37
CA LYS A 25 -26.22 -11.96 13.99
C LYS A 25 -25.14 -12.80 13.30
N VAL A 26 -24.98 -14.08 13.70
CA VAL A 26 -24.02 -15.00 13.05
C VAL A 26 -24.47 -15.31 11.62
N VAL A 27 -25.76 -15.58 11.41
CA VAL A 27 -26.33 -15.85 10.07
C VAL A 27 -26.20 -14.63 9.17
N VAL A 28 -26.55 -13.45 9.68
CA VAL A 28 -26.40 -12.18 8.95
C VAL A 28 -24.95 -11.95 8.55
N ALA A 29 -24.02 -12.17 9.48
CA ALA A 29 -22.59 -11.96 9.23
C ALA A 29 -22.01 -12.94 8.19
N ILE A 30 -22.40 -14.23 8.23
CA ILE A 30 -21.99 -15.20 7.20
C ILE A 30 -22.49 -14.77 5.82
N ASN A 31 -23.78 -14.43 5.71
CA ASN A 31 -24.35 -13.95 4.46
C ASN A 31 -23.65 -12.66 3.96
N SER A 32 -23.25 -11.77 4.88
CA SER A 32 -22.47 -10.56 4.54
C SER A 32 -21.06 -10.89 4.03
N ILE A 33 -20.37 -11.87 4.62
CA ILE A 33 -19.04 -12.32 4.16
C ILE A 33 -19.16 -12.89 2.74
N ILE A 34 -20.12 -13.81 2.51
CA ILE A 34 -20.34 -14.41 1.19
C ILE A 34 -20.69 -13.33 0.16
N LYS A 35 -21.58 -12.39 0.53
CA LYS A 35 -21.94 -11.28 -0.33
C LYS A 35 -20.76 -10.38 -0.63
N SER A 36 -19.89 -10.08 0.35
CA SER A 36 -18.69 -9.26 0.14
C SER A 36 -17.74 -9.87 -0.88
N PHE A 37 -17.62 -11.19 -0.90
CA PHE A 37 -16.90 -11.93 -1.93
C PHE A 37 -17.57 -11.78 -3.30
N ALA A 38 -18.87 -12.00 -3.39
CA ALA A 38 -19.62 -11.87 -4.65
C ALA A 38 -19.53 -10.47 -5.29
N ILE A 39 -19.51 -9.41 -4.46
CA ILE A 39 -19.34 -8.02 -4.91
C ILE A 39 -17.86 -7.58 -4.94
N LYS A 40 -16.93 -8.54 -4.91
CA LYS A 40 -15.51 -8.36 -5.16
C LYS A 40 -14.76 -7.45 -4.15
N LYS A 41 -15.21 -7.42 -2.89
CA LYS A 41 -14.54 -6.63 -1.84
C LYS A 41 -13.41 -7.39 -1.15
N HIS A 42 -13.61 -8.68 -0.92
CA HIS A 42 -12.69 -9.56 -0.20
C HIS A 42 -12.70 -10.95 -0.82
N ILE A 43 -11.71 -11.77 -0.49
CA ILE A 43 -11.69 -13.19 -0.83
C ILE A 43 -12.22 -13.95 0.38
N MET A 44 -13.33 -14.65 0.21
CA MET A 44 -13.81 -15.63 1.20
C MET A 44 -13.12 -16.96 0.99
N PHE A 45 -12.75 -17.63 2.08
CA PHE A 45 -12.24 -19.00 2.08
C PHE A 45 -12.76 -19.78 3.29
N ALA A 46 -12.83 -21.08 3.15
CA ALA A 46 -13.10 -22.02 4.24
C ALA A 46 -12.65 -23.42 3.82
N ASN A 47 -12.53 -24.36 4.73
CA ASN A 47 -12.33 -25.76 4.38
C ASN A 47 -13.52 -26.28 3.56
N ILE A 48 -13.29 -27.33 2.77
CA ILE A 48 -14.30 -27.85 1.84
C ILE A 48 -15.57 -28.31 2.58
N GLU A 49 -15.44 -28.95 3.73
CA GLU A 49 -16.55 -29.42 4.57
C GLU A 49 -17.43 -28.24 5.05
N ILE A 50 -16.80 -27.10 5.40
CA ILE A 50 -17.51 -25.88 5.78
C ILE A 50 -18.28 -25.31 4.58
N LEU A 51 -17.67 -25.28 3.38
CA LEU A 51 -18.32 -24.79 2.18
C LEU A 51 -19.52 -25.68 1.80
N GLU A 52 -19.38 -27.00 1.85
CA GLU A 52 -20.46 -27.96 1.61
C GLU A 52 -21.61 -27.72 2.60
N PHE A 53 -21.31 -27.65 3.92
CA PHE A 53 -22.31 -27.32 4.92
C PHE A 53 -23.06 -26.01 4.64
N LEU A 54 -22.33 -24.94 4.26
CA LEU A 54 -22.95 -23.64 3.95
C LEU A 54 -23.81 -23.69 2.69
N SER A 55 -23.43 -24.48 1.69
CA SER A 55 -24.21 -24.63 0.46
C SER A 55 -25.58 -25.28 0.67
N GLU A 56 -25.68 -26.18 1.66
CA GLU A 56 -26.89 -26.90 2.00
C GLU A 56 -27.73 -26.20 3.07
N ASN A 57 -27.12 -25.34 3.89
CA ASN A 57 -27.76 -24.74 5.05
C ASN A 57 -28.91 -23.80 4.65
N GLN A 58 -30.10 -24.03 5.22
CA GLN A 58 -31.33 -23.27 4.89
C GLN A 58 -31.24 -21.79 5.28
N LEU A 59 -30.41 -21.41 6.25
CA LEU A 59 -30.22 -20.03 6.70
C LEU A 59 -29.30 -19.20 5.78
N ILE A 60 -28.68 -19.82 4.79
CA ILE A 60 -27.91 -19.14 3.76
C ILE A 60 -28.84 -18.74 2.61
N GLU A 61 -28.77 -17.47 2.21
CA GLU A 61 -29.58 -16.92 1.11
C GLU A 61 -29.28 -17.66 -0.21
N LYS A 62 -30.30 -17.82 -1.05
CA LYS A 62 -30.19 -18.58 -2.31
C LYS A 62 -29.06 -18.08 -3.21
N PHE A 63 -28.91 -16.77 -3.35
CA PHE A 63 -27.81 -16.16 -4.11
C PHE A 63 -26.45 -16.56 -3.50
N ASN A 64 -26.31 -16.45 -2.20
CA ASN A 64 -25.08 -16.79 -1.46
C ASN A 64 -24.72 -18.28 -1.57
N LYS A 65 -25.71 -19.19 -1.63
CA LYS A 65 -25.45 -20.60 -1.91
C LYS A 65 -24.81 -20.83 -3.27
N ASN A 66 -25.26 -20.13 -4.31
CA ASN A 66 -24.63 -20.21 -5.63
C ASN A 66 -23.17 -19.74 -5.61
N VAL A 67 -22.88 -18.71 -4.82
CA VAL A 67 -21.49 -18.22 -4.62
C VAL A 67 -20.63 -19.28 -3.93
N VAL A 68 -21.15 -19.93 -2.90
CA VAL A 68 -20.46 -21.02 -2.19
C VAL A 68 -20.22 -22.21 -3.12
N LEU A 69 -21.20 -22.61 -3.93
CA LEU A 69 -21.05 -23.69 -4.93
C LEU A 69 -19.97 -23.34 -5.97
N TRP A 70 -19.91 -22.09 -6.41
CA TRP A 70 -18.83 -21.62 -7.28
C TRP A 70 -17.44 -21.75 -6.61
N LEU A 71 -17.33 -21.39 -5.33
CA LEU A 71 -16.09 -21.57 -4.54
C LEU A 71 -15.69 -23.04 -4.42
N ILE A 72 -16.65 -23.95 -4.21
CA ILE A 72 -16.40 -25.40 -4.17
C ILE A 72 -15.81 -25.88 -5.49
N GLN A 73 -16.39 -25.47 -6.62
CA GLN A 73 -15.89 -25.83 -7.96
C GLN A 73 -14.48 -25.31 -8.24
N ARG A 74 -14.08 -24.19 -7.64
CA ARG A 74 -12.78 -23.55 -7.81
C ARG A 74 -11.87 -23.66 -6.57
N TYR A 75 -12.18 -24.59 -5.69
CA TYR A 75 -11.51 -24.74 -4.40
C TYR A 75 -9.98 -24.80 -4.52
N SER A 76 -9.47 -25.59 -5.46
CA SER A 76 -8.02 -25.75 -5.67
C SER A 76 -7.36 -24.45 -6.16
N SER A 77 -7.96 -23.75 -7.11
CA SER A 77 -7.37 -22.52 -7.68
C SER A 77 -7.36 -21.37 -6.67
N VAL A 78 -8.46 -21.18 -5.95
CA VAL A 78 -8.54 -20.19 -4.86
C VAL A 78 -7.63 -20.58 -3.70
N GLY A 79 -7.59 -21.85 -3.34
CA GLY A 79 -6.75 -22.39 -2.28
C GLY A 79 -5.25 -22.23 -2.53
N MET A 80 -4.79 -22.35 -3.79
CA MET A 80 -3.40 -22.08 -4.14
C MET A 80 -2.99 -20.65 -3.79
N PHE A 81 -3.82 -19.66 -4.16
CA PHE A 81 -3.59 -18.27 -3.79
C PHE A 81 -3.64 -18.07 -2.27
N VAL A 82 -4.70 -18.58 -1.61
CA VAL A 82 -4.88 -18.45 -0.16
C VAL A 82 -3.68 -18.99 0.60
N ASN A 83 -3.11 -20.13 0.16
CA ASN A 83 -1.93 -20.74 0.79
C ASN A 83 -0.62 -19.97 0.54
N SER A 84 -0.57 -19.13 -0.48
CA SER A 84 0.58 -18.26 -0.76
C SER A 84 0.56 -16.95 0.03
N VAL A 85 -0.54 -16.66 0.75
CA VAL A 85 -0.76 -15.44 1.53
C VAL A 85 -0.68 -15.74 3.01
N ASP A 86 0.25 -15.10 3.71
CA ASP A 86 0.46 -15.32 5.15
C ASP A 86 -0.64 -14.66 5.98
N LYS A 87 -0.89 -13.36 5.73
CA LYS A 87 -1.85 -12.56 6.51
C LYS A 87 -3.29 -12.78 6.06
N ARG A 88 -4.15 -13.14 6.99
CA ARG A 88 -5.59 -13.31 6.73
C ARG A 88 -6.42 -13.02 7.97
N VAL A 89 -7.70 -12.80 7.78
CA VAL A 89 -8.69 -12.65 8.84
C VAL A 89 -9.44 -13.96 8.99
N VAL A 90 -9.53 -14.47 10.23
CA VAL A 90 -10.28 -15.67 10.58
C VAL A 90 -11.54 -15.26 11.33
N ALA A 91 -12.69 -15.41 10.71
CA ALA A 91 -13.98 -15.19 11.34
C ALA A 91 -14.30 -16.40 12.24
N TYR A 92 -14.46 -16.19 13.55
CA TYR A 92 -14.68 -17.26 14.51
C TYR A 92 -15.89 -17.01 15.42
N LYS A 93 -16.41 -18.06 16.05
CA LYS A 93 -17.44 -17.98 17.08
C LYS A 93 -16.94 -18.58 18.38
N SER A 94 -16.91 -17.77 19.44
CA SER A 94 -16.54 -18.24 20.77
C SER A 94 -17.54 -17.78 21.82
N LYS A 95 -17.70 -18.55 22.87
CA LYS A 95 -18.44 -18.15 24.08
C LYS A 95 -17.57 -17.37 25.06
N LEU A 96 -16.25 -17.54 24.97
CA LEU A 96 -15.28 -17.05 25.95
C LEU A 96 -14.58 -15.79 25.54
N ARG A 97 -14.53 -15.49 24.23
CA ARG A 97 -13.83 -14.32 23.68
C ARG A 97 -14.74 -13.55 22.73
N SER A 98 -14.73 -12.23 22.87
CA SER A 98 -15.47 -11.29 22.02
C SER A 98 -14.58 -10.22 21.41
N ASP A 99 -13.28 -10.27 21.65
CA ASP A 99 -12.27 -9.32 21.17
C ASP A 99 -11.49 -9.86 19.97
N ILE A 100 -10.90 -8.95 19.23
CA ILE A 100 -9.99 -9.27 18.13
C ILE A 100 -8.62 -9.58 18.72
N TYR A 101 -7.97 -10.63 18.22
CA TYR A 101 -6.59 -10.94 18.58
C TYR A 101 -5.77 -11.38 17.35
N TYR A 102 -4.46 -11.20 17.43
CA TYR A 102 -3.53 -11.56 16.39
C TYR A 102 -2.65 -12.72 16.83
N LEU A 103 -2.55 -13.76 16.03
CA LEU A 103 -1.75 -14.94 16.28
C LEU A 103 -1.30 -15.59 14.96
N ASN A 104 -0.01 -15.91 14.82
CA ASN A 104 0.55 -16.60 13.65
C ASN A 104 0.11 -15.98 12.30
N ASP A 105 0.32 -14.67 12.15
CA ASP A 105 -0.04 -13.89 10.98
C ASP A 105 -1.54 -13.85 10.64
N ARG A 106 -2.41 -14.22 11.57
CA ARG A 106 -3.86 -14.22 11.42
C ARG A 106 -4.53 -13.31 12.44
N TYR A 107 -5.51 -12.55 11.97
CA TYR A 107 -6.42 -11.78 12.81
C TYR A 107 -7.67 -12.62 13.09
N TYR A 108 -7.85 -13.04 14.32
CA TYR A 108 -9.06 -13.74 14.76
C TYR A 108 -10.11 -12.72 15.15
N VAL A 109 -11.25 -12.73 14.45
CA VAL A 109 -12.32 -11.74 14.58
C VAL A 109 -13.64 -12.42 14.89
N PRO A 110 -14.35 -12.03 15.97
CA PRO A 110 -15.68 -12.53 16.24
C PRO A 110 -16.61 -12.33 15.05
N ILE A 111 -17.30 -13.41 14.64
CA ILE A 111 -18.13 -13.40 13.43
C ILE A 111 -19.16 -12.26 13.42
N GLU A 112 -19.71 -11.89 14.57
CA GLU A 112 -20.72 -10.83 14.69
C GLU A 112 -20.22 -9.45 14.30
N LYS A 113 -18.93 -9.25 14.15
CA LYS A 113 -18.37 -7.99 13.63
C LYS A 113 -18.58 -7.83 12.13
N PHE A 114 -18.82 -8.91 11.39
CA PHE A 114 -18.98 -8.93 9.93
C PHE A 114 -20.41 -8.66 9.42
N ILE A 115 -21.28 -8.07 10.23
CA ILE A 115 -22.65 -7.70 9.82
C ILE A 115 -22.64 -6.72 8.63
N SER A 116 -21.63 -5.86 8.57
CA SER A 116 -21.38 -4.95 7.44
C SER A 116 -19.89 -4.96 7.11
N ILE A 117 -19.53 -5.23 5.87
CA ILE A 117 -18.14 -5.32 5.41
C ILE A 117 -17.94 -4.35 4.25
N ASN A 118 -16.96 -3.45 4.40
CA ASN A 118 -16.49 -2.55 3.33
C ASN A 118 -15.19 -3.10 2.71
N CYS A 119 -14.75 -2.53 1.59
CA CYS A 119 -13.40 -2.76 1.08
C CYS A 119 -12.35 -2.42 2.15
N THR A 120 -11.16 -2.99 2.03
CA THR A 120 -10.05 -2.60 2.89
C THR A 120 -9.82 -1.10 2.79
N GLN A 121 -9.74 -0.42 3.93
CA GLN A 121 -9.42 1.00 4.00
C GLN A 121 -7.90 1.15 3.90
N LEU A 122 -7.43 1.86 2.89
CA LEU A 122 -6.01 2.18 2.73
C LEU A 122 -5.77 3.63 3.16
N LEU A 123 -5.14 3.79 4.34
CA LEU A 123 -4.86 5.08 4.93
C LEU A 123 -3.45 5.53 4.53
N THR A 124 -3.35 6.65 3.84
CA THR A 124 -2.10 7.25 3.36
C THR A 124 -2.05 8.73 3.68
N GLU A 125 -0.90 9.35 3.58
CA GLU A 125 -0.77 10.77 3.87
C GLU A 125 -1.57 11.62 2.88
N ASN A 126 -1.51 11.29 1.58
CA ASN A 126 -2.25 11.96 0.51
C ASN A 126 -3.07 10.94 -0.30
N ASP A 127 -4.13 11.39 -0.98
CA ASP A 127 -4.98 10.54 -1.81
C ASP A 127 -4.19 9.82 -2.92
N LYS A 128 -3.26 10.53 -3.57
CA LYS A 128 -2.41 9.97 -4.63
C LYS A 128 -1.39 8.95 -4.15
N ASP A 129 -1.06 8.95 -2.86
CA ASP A 129 -0.12 7.97 -2.32
C ASP A 129 -0.73 6.57 -2.32
N ALA A 130 -2.04 6.46 -2.08
CA ALA A 130 -2.74 5.18 -2.16
C ALA A 130 -2.64 4.58 -3.57
N GLU A 131 -2.85 5.40 -4.61
CA GLU A 131 -2.70 5.00 -6.02
C GLU A 131 -1.27 4.54 -6.31
N PHE A 132 -0.27 5.33 -5.91
CA PHE A 132 1.14 5.02 -6.08
C PHE A 132 1.53 3.66 -5.46
N PHE A 133 1.12 3.40 -4.24
CA PHE A 133 1.43 2.12 -3.57
C PHE A 133 0.68 0.94 -4.20
N VAL A 134 -0.54 1.14 -4.67
CA VAL A 134 -1.31 0.11 -5.39
C VAL A 134 -0.68 -0.20 -6.75
N ASP A 135 -0.17 0.81 -7.43
CA ASP A 135 0.57 0.62 -8.69
C ASP A 135 1.86 -0.18 -8.47
N ILE A 136 2.63 0.10 -7.39
CA ILE A 136 3.76 -0.74 -6.97
C ILE A 136 3.30 -2.18 -6.77
N ALA A 137 2.19 -2.40 -6.06
CA ALA A 137 1.70 -3.74 -5.79
C ALA A 137 1.25 -4.47 -7.06
N THR A 138 0.65 -3.76 -7.99
CA THR A 138 0.25 -4.29 -9.30
C THR A 138 1.47 -4.70 -10.12
N GLU A 139 2.51 -3.85 -10.17
CA GLU A 139 3.75 -4.15 -10.88
C GLU A 139 4.49 -5.34 -10.25
N VAL A 140 4.58 -5.39 -8.93
CA VAL A 140 5.15 -6.52 -8.19
C VAL A 140 4.37 -7.80 -8.43
N ASN A 141 3.03 -7.74 -8.46
CA ASN A 141 2.22 -8.89 -8.82
C ASN A 141 2.55 -9.40 -10.22
N ASN A 142 2.62 -8.50 -11.20
CA ASN A 142 2.88 -8.84 -12.60
C ASN A 142 4.26 -9.46 -12.83
N LYS A 143 5.27 -8.99 -12.10
CA LYS A 143 6.67 -9.39 -12.31
C LYS A 143 7.14 -10.53 -11.41
N VAL A 144 6.67 -10.55 -10.15
CA VAL A 144 7.19 -11.44 -9.09
C VAL A 144 6.19 -12.53 -8.76
N PHE A 145 4.98 -12.19 -8.31
CA PHE A 145 4.03 -13.19 -7.80
C PHE A 145 3.22 -13.84 -8.91
N LYS A 146 2.90 -13.12 -9.97
CA LYS A 146 2.19 -13.60 -11.16
C LYS A 146 0.82 -14.22 -10.84
N PHE A 147 0.12 -13.70 -9.85
CA PHE A 147 -1.25 -14.10 -9.55
C PHE A 147 -2.20 -13.49 -10.59
N THR A 148 -2.65 -14.30 -11.54
CA THR A 148 -3.51 -13.86 -12.65
C THR A 148 -4.98 -13.76 -12.28
N ASN A 149 -5.41 -14.48 -11.25
CA ASN A 149 -6.80 -14.59 -10.82
C ASN A 149 -7.17 -13.60 -9.69
N ILE A 150 -6.31 -12.67 -9.35
CA ILE A 150 -6.58 -11.64 -8.34
C ILE A 150 -6.43 -10.23 -8.89
N SER A 151 -7.11 -9.31 -8.25
CA SER A 151 -6.96 -7.86 -8.43
C SER A 151 -6.87 -7.19 -7.06
N ILE A 152 -6.56 -5.90 -7.05
CA ILE A 152 -6.49 -5.09 -5.83
C ILE A 152 -7.74 -4.22 -5.76
N GLU A 153 -8.41 -4.24 -4.59
CA GLU A 153 -9.60 -3.43 -4.30
C GLU A 153 -9.45 -2.78 -2.94
N TYR A 154 -9.65 -1.46 -2.88
CA TYR A 154 -9.47 -0.67 -1.67
C TYR A 154 -10.37 0.56 -1.66
N ASP A 155 -10.53 1.18 -0.50
CA ASP A 155 -11.13 2.49 -0.32
C ASP A 155 -10.04 3.41 0.28
N GLY A 156 -9.50 4.32 -0.54
CA GLY A 156 -8.43 5.25 -0.16
C GLY A 156 -8.93 6.31 0.82
N ARG A 157 -8.14 6.59 1.86
CA ARG A 157 -8.40 7.62 2.86
C ARG A 157 -7.12 8.38 3.16
N SER A 158 -7.09 9.67 2.88
CA SER A 158 -5.95 10.50 3.23
C SER A 158 -6.08 11.13 4.61
N TYR A 159 -4.93 11.24 5.29
CA TYR A 159 -4.84 11.87 6.61
C TYR A 159 -3.94 13.11 6.62
N SER A 160 -3.92 13.89 5.55
CA SER A 160 -3.07 15.06 5.35
C SER A 160 -2.86 15.91 6.61
N GLY A 161 -1.66 16.46 6.78
CA GLY A 161 -1.33 17.37 7.87
C GLY A 161 -1.33 16.76 9.27
N GLY A 162 -1.10 15.45 9.41
CA GLY A 162 -1.01 14.77 10.70
C GLY A 162 -2.35 14.48 11.38
N ASN A 163 -3.47 14.57 10.66
CA ASN A 163 -4.82 14.27 11.14
C ASN A 163 -5.18 12.78 11.15
N ILE A 164 -4.18 11.91 11.18
CA ILE A 164 -4.36 10.45 11.12
C ILE A 164 -5.34 9.94 12.20
N GLU A 165 -5.33 10.52 13.40
CA GLU A 165 -6.22 10.10 14.48
C GLU A 165 -7.69 10.38 14.14
N THR A 166 -7.98 11.53 13.54
CA THR A 166 -9.35 11.90 13.12
C THR A 166 -9.86 10.94 12.05
N VAL A 167 -9.08 10.76 10.98
CA VAL A 167 -9.45 9.86 9.86
C VAL A 167 -9.59 8.41 10.33
N ALA A 168 -8.64 7.91 11.11
CA ALA A 168 -8.73 6.57 11.66
C ALA A 168 -9.95 6.41 12.59
N SER A 169 -10.26 7.40 13.43
CA SER A 169 -11.44 7.36 14.29
C SER A 169 -12.73 7.26 13.50
N GLU A 170 -12.82 7.91 12.35
CA GLU A 170 -13.99 7.80 11.46
C GLU A 170 -14.08 6.41 10.83
N VAL A 171 -12.96 5.91 10.32
CA VAL A 171 -12.86 4.57 9.72
C VAL A 171 -13.26 3.49 10.72
N VAL A 172 -12.82 3.58 11.96
CA VAL A 172 -13.05 2.54 12.99
C VAL A 172 -14.35 2.69 13.80
N ARG A 173 -15.16 3.72 13.54
CA ARG A 173 -16.52 3.85 14.15
C ARG A 173 -17.38 2.60 13.92
N LYS A 174 -17.18 1.94 12.79
CA LYS A 174 -17.72 0.62 12.47
C LYS A 174 -16.53 -0.33 12.33
N PHE A 175 -16.79 -1.63 12.44
CA PHE A 175 -15.76 -2.63 12.14
C PHE A 175 -15.29 -2.47 10.70
N ASN A 176 -13.98 -2.31 10.52
CA ASN A 176 -13.32 -2.23 9.23
C ASN A 176 -11.99 -2.99 9.24
N ILE A 177 -11.54 -3.33 8.05
CA ILE A 177 -10.21 -3.87 7.79
C ILE A 177 -9.39 -2.71 7.18
N SER A 178 -8.26 -2.35 7.80
CA SER A 178 -7.52 -1.13 7.45
C SER A 178 -6.01 -1.36 7.42
N LEU A 179 -5.35 -0.85 6.39
CA LEU A 179 -3.90 -0.76 6.30
C LEU A 179 -3.48 0.70 6.26
N CYS A 180 -2.66 1.12 7.22
CA CYS A 180 -2.03 2.44 7.22
C CYS A 180 -0.63 2.32 6.61
N ILE A 181 -0.27 3.21 5.70
CA ILE A 181 1.10 3.35 5.18
C ILE A 181 1.59 4.72 5.60
N ALA A 182 2.77 4.79 6.21
CA ALA A 182 3.34 6.04 6.69
C ALA A 182 4.82 6.16 6.35
N ASP A 183 5.21 7.36 5.94
CA ASP A 183 6.60 7.75 5.73
C ASP A 183 7.39 7.64 7.04
N SER A 184 8.68 7.38 6.94
CA SER A 184 9.50 7.29 8.16
C SER A 184 9.97 8.65 8.67
N ASP A 185 10.08 9.64 7.79
CA ASP A 185 10.64 10.99 8.00
C ASP A 185 12.06 10.99 8.61
N LYS A 186 12.79 9.89 8.44
CA LYS A 186 14.14 9.73 8.99
C LYS A 186 15.17 10.42 8.12
N ASP A 187 16.17 11.00 8.74
CA ASP A 187 17.30 11.60 8.05
C ASP A 187 18.49 10.63 7.85
N TYR A 188 18.52 9.49 8.58
CA TYR A 188 19.53 8.43 8.46
C TYR A 188 19.05 7.14 9.12
N LYS A 189 19.78 6.04 8.91
CA LYS A 189 19.46 4.75 9.51
C LYS A 189 19.63 4.81 11.04
N GLY A 190 18.54 4.51 11.76
CA GLY A 190 18.54 4.55 13.23
C GLY A 190 18.19 5.90 13.82
N ASP A 191 17.79 6.87 12.98
CA ASP A 191 17.19 8.11 13.43
C ASP A 191 15.84 7.89 14.12
N ASP A 192 15.41 8.87 14.90
CA ASP A 192 14.09 8.84 15.51
C ASP A 192 13.00 8.83 14.44
N LYS A 193 11.87 8.24 14.80
CA LYS A 193 10.72 8.23 13.91
C LYS A 193 10.14 9.62 13.78
N GLY A 194 9.73 9.99 12.59
CA GLY A 194 9.00 11.23 12.36
C GLY A 194 7.68 11.29 13.13
N SER A 195 7.18 12.50 13.35
CA SER A 195 5.97 12.74 14.14
C SER A 195 4.74 12.04 13.54
N THR A 196 4.63 11.97 12.22
CA THR A 196 3.55 11.29 11.49
C THR A 196 3.57 9.79 11.77
N LEU A 197 4.75 9.16 11.68
CA LEU A 197 4.90 7.75 11.98
C LEU A 197 4.61 7.41 13.45
N ILE A 198 5.02 8.25 14.40
CA ILE A 198 4.71 8.07 15.83
C ILE A 198 3.19 8.06 16.04
N LYS A 199 2.48 9.07 15.50
CA LYS A 199 1.02 9.14 15.58
C LYS A 199 0.35 7.93 14.94
N ALA A 200 0.85 7.45 13.79
CA ALA A 200 0.33 6.26 13.13
C ALA A 200 0.46 5.00 14.01
N ILE A 201 1.59 4.83 14.69
CA ILE A 201 1.81 3.74 15.63
C ILE A 201 0.82 3.82 16.81
N GLU A 202 0.61 5.00 17.38
CA GLU A 202 -0.32 5.22 18.50
C GLU A 202 -1.76 4.92 18.10
N VAL A 203 -2.17 5.36 16.91
CA VAL A 203 -3.49 5.09 16.33
C VAL A 203 -3.74 3.60 16.16
N VAL A 204 -2.80 2.87 15.55
CA VAL A 204 -2.93 1.42 15.38
C VAL A 204 -3.06 0.73 16.73
N LYS A 205 -2.19 1.02 17.70
CA LYS A 205 -2.25 0.46 19.06
C LYS A 205 -3.58 0.75 19.77
N LYS A 206 -4.14 1.95 19.55
CA LYS A 206 -5.41 2.36 20.15
C LYS A 206 -6.59 1.52 19.65
N TYR A 207 -6.59 1.16 18.36
CA TYR A 207 -7.76 0.57 17.71
C TYR A 207 -7.63 -0.92 17.38
N GLU A 208 -6.45 -1.55 17.47
CA GLU A 208 -6.20 -2.95 17.10
C GLU A 208 -7.04 -3.98 17.87
N LYS A 209 -7.50 -3.66 19.09
CA LYS A 209 -8.35 -4.56 19.88
C LYS A 209 -9.78 -4.69 19.35
N ASN A 210 -10.25 -3.68 18.59
CA ASN A 210 -11.63 -3.62 18.13
C ASN A 210 -11.77 -3.66 16.60
N ASN A 211 -10.68 -3.48 15.87
CA ASN A 211 -10.62 -3.46 14.41
C ASN A 211 -9.42 -4.25 13.89
N VAL A 212 -9.51 -4.71 12.66
CA VAL A 212 -8.36 -5.26 11.94
C VAL A 212 -7.61 -4.08 11.32
N ILE A 213 -6.59 -3.60 12.01
CA ILE A 213 -5.78 -2.46 11.57
C ILE A 213 -4.29 -2.80 11.70
N SER A 214 -3.50 -2.42 10.72
CA SER A 214 -2.05 -2.58 10.73
C SER A 214 -1.36 -1.36 10.14
N LEU A 215 -0.06 -1.24 10.41
CA LEU A 215 0.81 -0.21 9.90
C LEU A 215 1.92 -0.82 9.05
N LEU A 216 2.14 -0.25 7.89
CA LEU A 216 3.31 -0.47 7.04
C LEU A 216 4.17 0.82 7.09
N PRO A 217 5.17 0.90 7.96
CA PRO A 217 6.11 2.00 7.94
C PRO A 217 7.06 1.84 6.76
N LEU A 218 7.32 2.90 6.01
CA LEU A 218 8.30 2.86 4.94
C LEU A 218 9.71 2.70 5.51
N LYS A 219 10.57 1.96 4.81
CA LYS A 219 12.00 1.79 5.15
C LYS A 219 12.87 2.92 4.60
N VAL A 220 12.28 3.80 3.83
CA VAL A 220 12.86 5.00 3.25
C VAL A 220 12.30 6.23 3.97
N ARG A 221 12.90 7.40 3.75
CA ARG A 221 12.44 8.65 4.33
C ARG A 221 10.98 8.93 3.96
N GLU A 222 10.73 9.04 2.68
CA GLU A 222 9.44 9.37 2.09
C GLU A 222 9.18 8.49 0.85
N LYS A 223 7.96 8.49 0.32
CA LYS A 223 7.60 7.72 -0.88
C LYS A 223 8.51 8.04 -2.08
N GLU A 224 8.98 9.28 -2.17
CA GLU A 224 9.89 9.74 -3.23
C GLU A 224 11.19 8.94 -3.27
N ASN A 225 11.66 8.47 -2.14
CA ASN A 225 12.86 7.63 -2.05
C ASN A 225 12.63 6.18 -2.51
N LEU A 226 11.40 5.80 -2.87
CA LEU A 226 11.08 4.51 -3.50
C LEU A 226 11.38 4.49 -5.00
N LEU A 227 11.78 5.63 -5.57
CA LEU A 227 12.11 5.78 -6.97
C LEU A 227 13.58 6.15 -7.16
N PRO A 228 14.31 5.51 -8.10
CA PRO A 228 15.69 5.84 -8.34
C PRO A 228 15.82 7.22 -9.02
N PRO A 229 16.91 7.99 -8.75
CA PRO A 229 17.12 9.34 -9.29
C PRO A 229 17.00 9.42 -10.81
N MET A 230 17.37 8.38 -11.52
CA MET A 230 17.33 8.34 -12.99
C MET A 230 15.91 8.51 -13.55
N LEU A 231 14.86 8.08 -12.81
CA LEU A 231 13.48 8.28 -13.23
C LEU A 231 13.08 9.75 -13.15
N TYR A 232 13.51 10.45 -12.10
CA TYR A 232 13.31 11.89 -11.97
C TYR A 232 14.05 12.66 -13.07
N ILE A 233 15.30 12.31 -13.38
CA ILE A 233 16.09 12.92 -14.47
C ILE A 233 15.34 12.83 -15.79
N ARG A 234 14.75 11.68 -16.09
CA ARG A 234 14.08 11.44 -17.37
C ARG A 234 12.78 12.23 -17.53
N ILE A 235 12.05 12.42 -16.44
CA ILE A 235 10.73 13.06 -16.46
C ILE A 235 10.81 14.58 -16.21
N LEU A 236 11.84 15.01 -15.49
CA LEU A 236 12.03 16.40 -15.08
C LEU A 236 13.19 17.04 -15.83
N ASN A 237 12.94 18.23 -16.41
CA ASN A 237 13.98 18.99 -17.10
C ASN A 237 14.75 19.95 -16.17
N HIS A 238 14.39 20.03 -14.88
CA HIS A 238 15.03 20.90 -13.88
C HIS A 238 15.66 20.08 -12.76
N SER A 239 16.51 20.71 -11.95
CA SER A 239 17.29 20.07 -10.87
C SER A 239 18.21 18.92 -11.35
N LYS A 240 18.55 18.93 -12.63
CA LYS A 240 19.29 17.83 -13.28
C LYS A 240 20.64 17.57 -12.62
N LYS A 241 21.41 18.62 -12.27
CA LYS A 241 22.74 18.45 -11.66
C LYS A 241 22.68 17.69 -10.33
N PHE A 242 21.70 18.04 -9.47
CA PHE A 242 21.47 17.36 -8.20
C PHE A 242 21.11 15.89 -8.40
N LEU A 243 20.16 15.62 -9.28
CA LEU A 243 19.70 14.26 -9.59
C LEU A 243 20.79 13.44 -10.30
N ASP A 244 21.56 14.06 -11.22
CA ASP A 244 22.70 13.42 -11.89
C ASP A 244 23.77 13.01 -10.87
N LEU A 245 24.01 13.85 -9.85
CA LEU A 245 24.94 13.52 -8.78
C LEU A 245 24.42 12.36 -7.92
N LEU A 246 23.15 12.40 -7.53
CA LEU A 246 22.53 11.28 -6.81
C LEU A 246 22.58 9.97 -7.62
N ASN A 247 22.34 10.06 -8.93
CA ASN A 247 22.39 8.88 -9.79
C ASN A 247 23.80 8.27 -9.91
N LYS A 248 24.85 9.04 -9.63
CA LYS A 248 26.24 8.52 -9.54
C LYS A 248 26.52 7.83 -8.20
N LYS A 249 25.64 7.95 -7.23
CA LYS A 249 25.78 7.39 -5.86
C LYS A 249 24.87 6.18 -5.63
N LEU A 250 24.53 5.42 -6.69
CA LEU A 250 23.59 4.29 -6.58
C LEU A 250 24.09 3.17 -5.64
N GLU A 251 25.39 3.10 -5.41
CA GLU A 251 25.99 2.18 -4.42
C GLU A 251 25.80 2.65 -2.97
N ASN A 252 25.52 3.93 -2.73
CA ASN A 252 25.24 4.46 -1.40
C ASN A 252 23.74 4.35 -1.08
N GLU A 253 23.30 3.13 -0.78
CA GLU A 253 21.91 2.82 -0.45
C GLU A 253 21.39 3.71 0.69
N GLU A 254 22.19 3.97 1.72
CA GLU A 254 21.75 4.73 2.89
C GLU A 254 21.48 6.21 2.54
N LEU A 255 22.35 6.83 1.75
CA LEU A 255 22.15 8.18 1.24
C LEU A 255 20.82 8.27 0.46
N LEU A 256 20.59 7.36 -0.50
CA LEU A 256 19.43 7.40 -1.37
C LEU A 256 18.11 7.09 -0.63
N ARG A 257 18.17 6.32 0.46
CA ARG A 257 17.01 6.03 1.29
C ARG A 257 16.55 7.21 2.13
N PHE A 258 17.48 8.07 2.56
CA PHE A 258 17.18 9.07 3.58
C PHE A 258 17.39 10.51 3.14
N ILE A 259 17.94 10.75 1.94
CA ILE A 259 18.04 12.11 1.41
C ILE A 259 16.66 12.70 1.15
N ASP A 260 16.48 13.95 1.55
CA ASP A 260 15.26 14.70 1.26
C ASP A 260 15.28 15.14 -0.21
N ILE A 261 14.74 14.27 -1.08
CA ILE A 261 14.69 14.53 -2.52
C ILE A 261 13.69 15.65 -2.82
N LYS A 262 12.60 15.73 -2.08
CA LYS A 262 11.50 16.65 -2.32
C LYS A 262 11.82 18.08 -1.90
N ASP A 263 12.19 18.25 -0.64
CA ASP A 263 12.39 19.58 -0.04
C ASP A 263 13.85 20.01 0.00
N GLY A 264 14.80 19.07 -0.06
CA GLY A 264 16.23 19.35 0.06
C GLY A 264 16.65 19.63 1.50
N PHE A 265 17.71 20.43 1.72
CA PHE A 265 18.25 20.64 3.05
C PHE A 265 18.23 22.10 3.49
N LYS A 266 17.85 22.30 4.76
CA LYS A 266 17.91 23.56 5.49
C LYS A 266 19.19 23.66 6.34
N ALA A 267 19.69 24.89 6.54
CA ALA A 267 20.91 25.18 7.32
C ALA A 267 20.89 24.57 8.72
N LYS A 268 19.75 24.52 9.39
CA LYS A 268 19.60 23.86 10.71
C LYS A 268 20.06 22.40 10.74
N LYS A 269 19.93 21.66 9.64
CA LYS A 269 20.39 20.26 9.56
C LYS A 269 21.90 20.18 9.52
N PHE A 270 22.55 21.03 8.74
CA PHE A 270 24.01 21.11 8.66
C PHE A 270 24.64 21.63 9.95
N ASN A 271 24.02 22.63 10.58
CA ASN A 271 24.49 23.22 11.83
C ASN A 271 24.18 22.35 13.05
N SER A 272 23.48 21.24 12.90
CA SER A 272 23.21 20.30 13.98
C SER A 272 24.48 19.53 14.36
N VAL A 273 24.63 19.18 15.66
CA VAL A 273 25.77 18.41 16.18
C VAL A 273 25.58 16.89 15.94
N ASN A 274 24.78 16.48 14.95
CA ASN A 274 24.48 15.09 14.71
C ASN A 274 25.57 14.41 13.87
N GLU A 275 26.51 13.75 14.52
CA GLU A 275 27.64 13.05 13.88
C GLU A 275 27.19 12.00 12.84
N LYS A 276 26.05 11.32 13.06
CA LYS A 276 25.55 10.31 12.10
C LYS A 276 25.03 10.95 10.84
N TRP A 277 24.37 12.09 10.97
CA TRP A 277 23.93 12.87 9.83
C TRP A 277 25.12 13.36 9.00
N HIS A 278 26.11 13.98 9.66
CA HIS A 278 27.34 14.46 9.01
C HIS A 278 28.08 13.32 8.30
N LYS A 279 28.29 12.20 8.99
CA LYS A 279 28.92 11.02 8.38
C LYS A 279 28.25 10.54 7.11
N LEU A 280 26.93 10.69 6.99
CA LEU A 280 26.17 10.28 5.81
C LEU A 280 26.24 11.30 4.67
N TYR A 281 26.20 12.60 5.01
CA TYR A 281 25.95 13.65 4.03
C TYR A 281 27.15 14.52 3.67
N ASP A 282 28.19 14.64 4.53
CA ASP A 282 29.27 15.59 4.31
C ASP A 282 30.00 15.41 2.98
N ASP A 283 30.39 14.18 2.63
CA ASP A 283 31.07 13.91 1.36
C ASP A 283 30.18 14.28 0.14
N PHE A 284 28.89 14.00 0.23
CA PHE A 284 27.93 14.35 -0.80
C PHE A 284 27.75 15.88 -0.92
N LEU A 285 27.69 16.59 0.21
CA LEU A 285 27.54 18.04 0.23
C LEU A 285 28.80 18.77 -0.25
N ILE A 286 30.00 18.26 0.06
CA ILE A 286 31.26 18.77 -0.48
C ILE A 286 31.25 18.66 -2.01
N GLU A 287 30.77 17.56 -2.55
CA GLU A 287 30.67 17.37 -3.99
C GLU A 287 29.60 18.28 -4.62
N CYS A 288 28.47 18.51 -3.92
CA CYS A 288 27.44 19.47 -4.33
C CYS A 288 28.01 20.91 -4.37
N ASP A 289 28.80 21.31 -3.36
CA ASP A 289 29.44 22.63 -3.31
C ASP A 289 30.44 22.80 -4.45
N ALA A 290 31.30 21.83 -4.69
CA ALA A 290 32.29 21.83 -5.76
C ALA A 290 31.66 21.93 -7.17
N GLN A 291 30.44 21.41 -7.36
CA GLN A 291 29.69 21.46 -8.63
C GLN A 291 28.78 22.69 -8.74
N GLY A 292 28.75 23.57 -7.73
CA GLY A 292 27.87 24.74 -7.69
C GLY A 292 26.37 24.37 -7.69
N ILE A 293 26.01 23.32 -6.95
CA ILE A 293 24.63 22.85 -6.77
C ILE A 293 23.99 23.56 -5.58
N LEU A 294 24.80 23.91 -4.57
CA LEU A 294 24.32 24.59 -3.38
C LEU A 294 23.98 26.06 -3.65
N ASN A 295 23.02 26.59 -2.89
CA ASN A 295 22.62 28.00 -2.95
C ASN A 295 23.61 28.95 -2.28
N CYS A 296 24.54 28.42 -1.45
CA CYS A 296 25.68 29.13 -0.88
C CYS A 296 26.80 28.12 -0.61
N SER A 297 28.04 28.58 -0.39
CA SER A 297 29.14 27.68 -0.02
C SER A 297 28.93 27.08 1.36
N LEU A 298 29.47 25.87 1.59
CA LEU A 298 29.42 25.21 2.91
C LEU A 298 30.03 26.08 4.02
N ASN A 299 31.05 26.86 3.72
CA ASN A 299 31.71 27.75 4.68
C ASN A 299 30.80 28.89 5.17
N GLU A 300 29.78 29.27 4.39
CA GLU A 300 28.85 30.34 4.73
C GLU A 300 27.61 29.84 5.53
N LEU A 301 27.39 28.52 5.59
CA LEU A 301 26.16 27.94 6.16
C LEU A 301 25.98 28.31 7.65
N SER A 302 27.08 28.38 8.42
CA SER A 302 27.02 28.75 9.85
C SER A 302 26.51 30.16 10.10
N THR A 303 26.51 31.02 9.07
CA THR A 303 26.04 32.43 9.14
C THR A 303 24.60 32.58 8.64
N LYS A 304 23.99 31.54 8.11
CA LYS A 304 22.62 31.57 7.55
C LYS A 304 21.58 31.26 8.62
N ASP A 305 20.37 31.80 8.43
CA ASP A 305 19.22 31.46 9.26
C ASP A 305 18.94 29.96 9.22
N GLU A 306 18.43 29.39 10.30
CA GLU A 306 18.14 27.97 10.42
C GLU A 306 17.22 27.43 9.32
N ASP A 307 16.27 28.26 8.84
CA ASP A 307 15.34 27.89 7.79
C ASP A 307 15.85 28.15 6.36
N TYR A 308 17.08 28.65 6.21
CA TYR A 308 17.69 28.87 4.90
C TYR A 308 17.88 27.54 4.16
N ILE A 309 17.29 27.42 2.98
CA ILE A 309 17.43 26.24 2.12
C ILE A 309 18.74 26.37 1.33
N PHE A 310 19.73 25.55 1.65
CA PHE A 310 21.02 25.58 0.98
C PHE A 310 21.14 24.54 -0.13
N LEU A 311 20.34 23.48 -0.09
CA LEU A 311 20.21 22.49 -1.16
C LEU A 311 18.73 22.37 -1.52
N ASN A 312 18.38 22.76 -2.74
CA ASN A 312 17.01 22.65 -3.22
C ASN A 312 16.68 21.21 -3.63
N GLY A 313 15.54 20.70 -3.16
CA GLY A 313 14.93 19.48 -3.69
C GLY A 313 14.19 19.72 -5.01
N ILE A 314 13.46 18.69 -5.46
CA ILE A 314 12.76 18.72 -6.76
C ILE A 314 11.34 19.29 -6.68
N SER A 315 10.81 19.55 -5.51
CA SER A 315 9.46 20.05 -5.18
C SER A 315 8.31 19.04 -5.34
N ASP A 316 7.24 19.25 -4.58
CA ASP A 316 6.00 18.44 -4.63
C ASP A 316 5.37 18.36 -6.03
N LYS A 317 5.40 19.47 -6.79
CA LYS A 317 4.82 19.47 -8.16
C LYS A 317 5.58 18.53 -9.09
N ALA A 318 6.88 18.42 -8.89
CA ALA A 318 7.73 17.56 -9.69
C ALA A 318 7.54 16.09 -9.31
N THR A 319 7.48 15.75 -8.02
CA THR A 319 7.24 14.39 -7.56
C THR A 319 5.87 13.88 -8.02
N ASN A 320 4.82 14.66 -7.84
CA ASN A 320 3.48 14.32 -8.33
C ASN A 320 3.41 14.12 -9.86
N LYS A 321 4.24 14.83 -10.61
CA LYS A 321 4.34 14.63 -12.05
C LYS A 321 4.97 13.28 -12.36
N VAL A 322 6.03 12.90 -11.65
CA VAL A 322 6.71 11.62 -11.82
C VAL A 322 5.77 10.46 -11.55
N ASP A 323 5.01 10.49 -10.44
CA ASP A 323 4.03 9.46 -10.10
C ASP A 323 3.04 9.21 -11.26
N THR A 324 2.56 10.27 -11.91
CA THR A 324 1.63 10.17 -13.04
C THR A 324 2.27 9.56 -14.30
N TYR A 325 3.60 9.71 -14.47
CA TYR A 325 4.32 9.25 -15.67
C TYR A 325 4.91 7.84 -15.56
N LEU A 326 4.93 7.26 -14.34
CA LEU A 326 5.65 6.02 -14.09
C LEU A 326 4.87 4.78 -14.43
N PHE A 327 3.55 4.79 -14.23
CA PHE A 327 2.79 3.57 -14.31
C PHE A 327 2.10 3.43 -15.67
N ARG A 328 2.12 2.20 -16.17
CA ARG A 328 1.71 1.79 -17.52
C ARG A 328 0.34 2.35 -17.93
N GLU A 329 -0.63 2.37 -17.02
CA GLU A 329 -1.98 2.85 -17.33
C GLU A 329 -1.99 4.35 -17.63
N GLY A 330 -1.33 5.16 -16.80
CA GLY A 330 -1.21 6.59 -17.01
C GLY A 330 -0.50 6.93 -18.33
N VAL A 331 0.61 6.22 -18.65
CA VAL A 331 1.34 6.41 -19.91
C VAL A 331 0.50 5.99 -21.12
N ASN A 332 -0.19 4.86 -21.05
CA ASN A 332 -1.09 4.40 -22.13
C ASN A 332 -2.21 5.40 -22.41
N ASN A 333 -2.85 5.94 -21.37
CA ASN A 333 -3.92 6.91 -21.50
C ASN A 333 -3.44 8.20 -22.16
N ARG A 334 -2.26 8.70 -21.79
CA ARG A 334 -1.64 9.87 -22.43
C ARG A 334 -1.28 9.59 -23.87
N LEU A 335 -0.65 8.46 -24.17
CA LEU A 335 -0.28 8.08 -25.53
C LEU A 335 -1.51 8.01 -26.45
N LYS A 336 -2.63 7.45 -25.93
CA LYS A 336 -3.89 7.42 -26.65
C LYS A 336 -4.42 8.82 -26.94
N GLN A 337 -4.47 9.70 -25.93
CA GLN A 337 -4.88 11.09 -26.09
C GLN A 337 -4.00 11.84 -27.08
N MET A 338 -2.66 11.66 -27.00
CA MET A 338 -1.73 12.28 -27.94
C MET A 338 -1.96 11.81 -29.39
N LYS A 339 -2.28 10.55 -29.63
CA LYS A 339 -2.58 10.01 -30.97
C LYS A 339 -3.89 10.51 -31.56
N GLU A 340 -4.78 11.04 -30.73
CA GLU A 340 -6.06 11.66 -31.17
C GLU A 340 -5.91 13.13 -31.59
N ILE A 341 -4.73 13.73 -31.40
CA ILE A 341 -4.46 15.14 -31.72
C ILE A 341 -3.60 15.24 -32.98
N ASP A 342 -4.16 15.73 -34.07
CA ASP A 342 -3.52 15.80 -35.42
C ASP A 342 -2.24 16.63 -35.52
N SER A 343 -1.88 17.44 -34.49
CA SER A 343 -0.75 18.41 -34.57
C SER A 343 0.37 18.11 -33.60
N ILE A 344 0.47 16.91 -33.01
CA ILE A 344 1.54 16.59 -32.07
C ILE A 344 2.86 16.31 -32.83
N PRO A 345 3.98 16.92 -32.40
CA PRO A 345 5.29 16.62 -32.96
C PRO A 345 5.67 15.14 -32.81
N SER A 346 6.21 14.54 -33.86
CA SER A 346 6.64 13.13 -33.86
C SER A 346 7.64 12.81 -32.74
N GLU A 347 8.48 13.78 -32.37
CA GLU A 347 9.43 13.65 -31.24
C GLU A 347 8.73 13.50 -29.89
N ALA A 348 7.61 14.22 -29.68
CA ALA A 348 6.84 14.09 -28.45
C ALA A 348 6.14 12.73 -28.34
N LEU A 349 5.60 12.21 -29.45
CA LEU A 349 5.04 10.86 -29.49
C LEU A 349 6.11 9.79 -29.21
N LYS A 350 7.29 9.93 -29.83
CA LYS A 350 8.40 9.03 -29.60
C LYS A 350 8.85 9.03 -28.12
N ALA A 351 8.95 10.22 -27.52
CA ALA A 351 9.31 10.34 -26.10
C ALA A 351 8.29 9.62 -25.18
N GLU A 352 6.99 9.70 -25.50
CA GLU A 352 5.97 9.02 -24.72
C GLU A 352 5.96 7.49 -24.96
N GLU A 353 6.29 7.03 -26.17
CA GLU A 353 6.50 5.59 -26.43
C GLU A 353 7.71 5.04 -25.68
N GLU A 354 8.79 5.81 -25.56
CA GLU A 354 9.93 5.47 -24.70
C GLU A 354 9.56 5.46 -23.21
N ASN A 355 8.68 6.35 -22.75
CA ASN A 355 8.14 6.32 -21.39
C ASN A 355 7.28 5.08 -21.14
N LEU A 356 6.50 4.64 -22.14
CA LEU A 356 5.73 3.42 -22.05
C LEU A 356 6.64 2.18 -21.92
N GLU A 357 7.72 2.13 -22.68
CA GLU A 357 8.69 1.04 -22.58
C GLU A 357 9.38 1.05 -21.19
N LEU A 358 9.73 2.22 -20.67
CA LEU A 358 10.26 2.34 -19.32
C LEU A 358 9.26 1.87 -18.28
N SER A 359 7.99 2.29 -18.37
CA SER A 359 6.95 1.88 -17.42
C SER A 359 6.68 0.38 -17.42
N ARG A 360 6.86 -0.29 -18.57
CA ARG A 360 6.76 -1.76 -18.67
C ARG A 360 7.90 -2.50 -17.97
N ASN A 361 9.05 -1.86 -17.86
CA ASN A 361 10.28 -2.46 -17.34
C ASN A 361 10.77 -1.76 -16.06
N ILE A 362 9.90 -0.97 -15.42
CA ILE A 362 10.29 -0.16 -14.27
C ILE A 362 10.91 -1.01 -13.15
N PHE A 363 10.29 -2.15 -12.85
CA PHE A 363 10.76 -3.03 -11.79
C PHE A 363 12.18 -3.57 -12.07
N GLU A 364 12.48 -3.92 -13.31
CA GLU A 364 13.80 -4.39 -13.72
C GLU A 364 14.88 -3.32 -13.60
N CYS A 365 14.50 -2.06 -13.82
CA CYS A 365 15.41 -0.91 -13.72
C CYS A 365 15.70 -0.47 -12.29
N LEU A 366 14.97 -0.99 -11.28
CA LEU A 366 15.22 -0.64 -9.88
C LEU A 366 16.54 -1.25 -9.39
N PRO A 367 17.33 -0.52 -8.57
CA PRO A 367 18.40 -1.12 -7.81
C PRO A 367 17.86 -2.16 -6.81
N ASP A 368 18.70 -3.13 -6.45
CA ASP A 368 18.27 -4.29 -5.66
C ASP A 368 17.62 -3.94 -4.32
N TYR A 369 18.07 -2.86 -3.67
CA TYR A 369 17.47 -2.45 -2.41
C TYR A 369 16.03 -1.95 -2.60
N LEU A 370 15.74 -1.22 -3.68
CA LEU A 370 14.39 -0.78 -4.01
C LEU A 370 13.50 -1.94 -4.47
N LYS A 371 14.05 -2.93 -5.20
CA LYS A 371 13.31 -4.15 -5.53
C LYS A 371 12.81 -4.85 -4.27
N ARG A 372 13.68 -4.96 -3.24
CA ARG A 372 13.29 -5.56 -1.95
C ARG A 372 12.16 -4.78 -1.27
N ASP A 373 12.25 -3.45 -1.27
CA ASP A 373 11.22 -2.61 -0.66
C ASP A 373 9.90 -2.67 -1.43
N TRP A 374 9.95 -2.62 -2.76
CA TRP A 374 8.77 -2.76 -3.60
C TRP A 374 8.08 -4.12 -3.41
N ILE A 375 8.86 -5.22 -3.33
CA ILE A 375 8.32 -6.55 -3.07
C ILE A 375 7.60 -6.60 -1.72
N GLU A 376 8.16 -6.00 -0.68
CA GLU A 376 7.55 -5.98 0.65
C GLU A 376 6.26 -5.14 0.67
N ILE A 377 6.29 -3.94 0.07
CA ILE A 377 5.11 -3.08 -0.07
C ILE A 377 4.04 -3.80 -0.88
N GLY A 378 4.42 -4.31 -2.07
CA GLY A 378 3.51 -5.02 -2.96
C GLY A 378 2.89 -6.26 -2.30
N LYS A 379 3.70 -7.09 -1.64
CA LYS A 379 3.21 -8.25 -0.87
C LYS A 379 2.19 -7.82 0.18
N THR A 380 2.50 -6.77 0.93
CA THR A 380 1.62 -6.29 1.99
C THR A 380 0.28 -5.80 1.43
N ILE A 381 0.30 -4.97 0.39
CA ILE A 381 -0.93 -4.45 -0.22
C ILE A 381 -1.76 -5.58 -0.83
N ILE A 382 -1.14 -6.52 -1.55
CA ILE A 382 -1.83 -7.70 -2.09
C ILE A 382 -2.52 -8.46 -0.96
N GLN A 383 -1.84 -8.73 0.14
CA GLN A 383 -2.42 -9.44 1.28
C GLN A 383 -3.63 -8.72 1.88
N TRP A 384 -3.59 -7.38 1.95
CA TRP A 384 -4.65 -6.58 2.56
C TRP A 384 -5.79 -6.21 1.62
N CYS A 385 -5.52 -6.03 0.34
CA CYS A 385 -6.46 -5.46 -0.64
C CYS A 385 -6.86 -6.44 -1.75
N CYS A 386 -6.46 -7.73 -1.67
CA CYS A 386 -6.79 -8.70 -2.72
C CYS A 386 -8.28 -8.99 -2.82
N ARG A 387 -8.74 -9.13 -4.06
CA ARG A 387 -10.04 -9.68 -4.48
C ARG A 387 -9.85 -10.63 -5.66
N ILE A 388 -10.87 -11.42 -5.99
CA ILE A 388 -10.86 -12.20 -7.23
C ILE A 388 -11.02 -11.25 -8.42
N SER A 389 -10.30 -11.53 -9.51
CA SER A 389 -10.34 -10.72 -10.73
C SER A 389 -11.73 -10.77 -11.42
N ASP A 390 -12.01 -9.75 -12.26
CA ASP A 390 -13.29 -9.65 -12.97
C ASP A 390 -13.51 -10.77 -13.97
N GLU A 391 -12.45 -11.24 -14.61
CA GLU A 391 -12.47 -12.34 -15.57
C GLU A 391 -12.97 -13.64 -14.93
N GLU A 392 -12.55 -13.93 -13.69
CA GLU A 392 -12.97 -15.12 -12.96
C GLU A 392 -14.41 -15.05 -12.44
N MET A 393 -14.92 -13.84 -12.15
CA MET A 393 -16.21 -13.61 -11.50
C MET A 393 -17.33 -13.18 -12.46
N SER A 394 -17.09 -13.20 -13.77
CA SER A 394 -18.09 -12.79 -14.78
C SER A 394 -19.40 -13.60 -14.76
N VAL A 395 -19.42 -14.70 -14.01
CA VAL A 395 -20.61 -15.58 -13.86
C VAL A 395 -21.68 -15.00 -12.92
N PHE A 396 -21.34 -13.98 -12.12
CA PHE A 396 -22.25 -13.37 -11.11
C PHE A 396 -22.76 -11.98 -11.51
N SER A 397 -22.33 -11.44 -12.66
CA SER A 397 -22.76 -10.14 -13.20
C SER A 397 -24.06 -10.23 -13.99
#